data_d3c8c90625a8b4dbd7d2fc2b6e5c5aae
#
_entry.id   d3c8c90625a8b4dbd7d2fc2b6e5c5aae
#
_cell.length_a   1.000
_cell.length_b   1.000
_cell.length_c   1.000
_cell.angle_alpha   90.00
_cell.angle_beta   90.00
_cell.angle_gamma   90.00
#
_symmetry.space_group_name_H-M   'P 1'
#
loop_
_entity.id
_entity.type
_entity.pdbx_description
1 polymer ?
#
loop_
_entity_poly.entity_id
_entity_poly.type
_entity_poly.pdbx_seq_one_letter_code
_entity_poly.pdbx_strand_id
1 'polypeptide(L)'
;KFETDENGSFKTLLNWEELRDKIRNAFDALKNTTEVSPEISFLLQQPLDKQSIENAILKDVQLFYLFYGIKLHIGVPVEQQIDTGSSLTGPIKSDTSLLLTNVDFNENFYNITYYQGFDTESITKLTATIELLLAGTYSPQNTHDSEKKDVEVQGFEDFYEATMHDSGWPLKMIYNRVISLQDSNQVIERRTITLLE
;
A
#
# COMPACT_ATOMS: atom_id res chain seq x y z
N LYS A 1 11.05 -8.71 -12.42
CA LYS A 1 12.27 -9.39 -11.88
C LYS A 1 12.93 -8.43 -10.90
N PHE A 2 13.37 -8.93 -9.75
CA PHE A 2 14.08 -8.13 -8.75
C PHE A 2 15.32 -8.87 -8.26
N GLU A 3 16.23 -8.12 -7.67
CA GLU A 3 17.43 -8.62 -7.00
C GLU A 3 17.26 -8.45 -5.50
N THR A 4 17.69 -9.45 -4.73
CA THR A 4 17.77 -9.39 -3.27
C THR A 4 19.24 -9.33 -2.84
N ASP A 5 19.46 -8.85 -1.62
CA ASP A 5 20.78 -8.98 -0.97
C ASP A 5 20.99 -10.41 -0.42
N GLU A 6 22.11 -10.65 0.21
CA GLU A 6 22.47 -11.94 0.82
C GLU A 6 21.54 -12.36 2.00
N ASN A 7 20.79 -11.43 2.55
CA ASN A 7 19.80 -11.66 3.62
C ASN A 7 18.38 -11.87 3.08
N GLY A 8 18.21 -11.83 1.75
CA GLY A 8 16.91 -11.93 1.09
C GLY A 8 16.13 -10.62 1.02
N SER A 9 16.68 -9.51 1.53
CA SER A 9 16.02 -8.20 1.46
C SER A 9 16.03 -7.66 0.03
N PHE A 10 14.98 -6.95 -0.36
CA PHE A 10 14.90 -6.34 -1.67
C PHE A 10 16.03 -5.33 -1.89
N LYS A 11 16.69 -5.41 -3.04
CA LYS A 11 17.78 -4.53 -3.43
C LYS A 11 17.39 -3.59 -4.59
N THR A 12 16.88 -4.14 -5.68
CA THR A 12 16.51 -3.36 -6.86
C THR A 12 15.59 -4.12 -7.81
N LEU A 13 14.80 -3.39 -8.57
CA LEU A 13 13.97 -3.90 -9.65
C LEU A 13 14.75 -3.91 -10.97
N LEU A 14 14.97 -5.08 -11.54
CA LEU A 14 15.81 -5.24 -12.74
C LEU A 14 15.10 -4.83 -14.04
N ASN A 15 13.79 -4.97 -14.10
CA ASN A 15 12.99 -4.68 -15.29
C ASN A 15 12.06 -3.47 -15.12
N TRP A 16 12.50 -2.48 -14.36
CA TRP A 16 11.70 -1.29 -14.06
C TRP A 16 11.32 -0.47 -15.31
N GLU A 17 12.19 -0.43 -16.34
CA GLU A 17 11.92 0.27 -17.60
C GLU A 17 10.77 -0.40 -18.38
N GLU A 18 10.79 -1.74 -18.47
CA GLU A 18 9.70 -2.51 -19.10
C GLU A 18 8.36 -2.26 -18.39
N LEU A 19 8.38 -2.21 -17.05
CA LEU A 19 7.20 -1.96 -16.24
C LEU A 19 6.71 -0.52 -16.40
N ARG A 20 7.62 0.45 -16.41
CA ARG A 20 7.30 1.85 -16.71
C ARG A 20 6.57 1.97 -18.04
N ASP A 21 7.08 1.32 -19.07
CA ASP A 21 6.51 1.41 -20.41
C ASP A 21 5.14 0.73 -20.48
N LYS A 22 4.94 -0.40 -19.79
CA LYS A 22 3.62 -1.03 -19.65
C LYS A 22 2.61 -0.15 -18.91
N ILE A 23 3.02 0.47 -17.81
CA ILE A 23 2.17 1.40 -17.04
C ILE A 23 1.80 2.62 -17.91
N ARG A 24 2.76 3.19 -18.61
CA ARG A 24 2.53 4.33 -19.53
C ARG A 24 1.55 3.96 -20.62
N ASN A 25 1.72 2.81 -21.27
CA ASN A 25 0.80 2.33 -22.31
C ASN A 25 -0.61 2.11 -21.76
N ALA A 26 -0.76 1.59 -20.54
CA ALA A 26 -2.05 1.44 -19.88
C ALA A 26 -2.70 2.81 -19.60
N PHE A 27 -1.93 3.79 -19.16
CA PHE A 27 -2.39 5.16 -18.94
C PHE A 27 -2.83 5.85 -20.23
N ASP A 28 -2.06 5.68 -21.31
CA ASP A 28 -2.42 6.24 -22.61
C ASP A 28 -3.68 5.58 -23.17
N ALA A 29 -3.88 4.28 -22.96
CA ALA A 29 -5.10 3.59 -23.30
C ALA A 29 -6.31 4.13 -22.52
N LEU A 30 -6.17 4.37 -21.21
CA LEU A 30 -7.22 4.96 -20.37
C LEU A 30 -7.59 6.38 -20.84
N LYS A 31 -6.62 7.23 -21.15
CA LYS A 31 -6.86 8.58 -21.67
C LYS A 31 -7.66 8.58 -22.97
N ASN A 32 -7.46 7.56 -23.80
CA ASN A 32 -8.12 7.45 -25.11
C ASN A 32 -9.53 6.84 -25.04
N THR A 33 -9.89 6.17 -23.94
CA THR A 33 -11.14 5.40 -23.83
C THR A 33 -12.18 6.02 -22.89
N THR A 34 -11.77 6.96 -22.03
CA THR A 34 -12.65 7.50 -20.98
C THR A 34 -12.37 8.99 -20.78
N GLU A 35 -13.40 9.78 -20.49
CA GLU A 35 -13.20 11.10 -19.90
C GLU A 35 -12.57 10.91 -18.52
N VAL A 36 -11.27 11.11 -18.46
CA VAL A 36 -10.47 10.93 -17.25
C VAL A 36 -10.70 12.14 -16.35
N SER A 37 -11.12 11.89 -15.11
CA SER A 37 -11.29 12.98 -14.15
C SER A 37 -9.98 13.75 -13.92
N PRO A 38 -10.03 15.02 -13.50
CA PRO A 38 -8.84 15.82 -13.26
C PRO A 38 -7.88 15.19 -12.26
N GLU A 39 -8.41 14.53 -11.22
CA GLU A 39 -7.63 13.86 -10.19
C GLU A 39 -6.83 12.69 -10.78
N ILE A 40 -7.48 11.89 -11.61
CA ILE A 40 -6.82 10.80 -12.34
C ILE A 40 -5.81 11.37 -13.34
N SER A 41 -6.14 12.46 -14.04
CA SER A 41 -5.21 13.13 -14.96
C SER A 41 -3.96 13.60 -14.25
N PHE A 42 -4.07 14.14 -13.03
CA PHE A 42 -2.93 14.54 -12.21
C PHE A 42 -2.06 13.33 -11.82
N LEU A 43 -2.66 12.23 -11.36
CA LEU A 43 -1.93 11.01 -11.04
C LEU A 43 -1.19 10.44 -12.27
N LEU A 44 -1.82 10.52 -13.46
CA LEU A 44 -1.24 10.07 -14.72
C LEU A 44 -0.08 10.95 -15.22
N GLN A 45 0.09 12.15 -14.67
CA GLN A 45 1.19 13.06 -14.99
C GLN A 45 2.39 12.92 -14.04
N GLN A 46 2.24 12.15 -12.94
CA GLN A 46 3.34 11.91 -12.02
C GLN A 46 4.51 11.24 -12.73
N PRO A 47 5.76 11.60 -12.37
CA PRO A 47 6.93 10.98 -12.98
C PRO A 47 6.95 9.49 -12.66
N LEU A 48 7.02 8.67 -13.70
CA LEU A 48 7.25 7.23 -13.60
C LEU A 48 8.75 6.96 -13.58
N ASP A 49 9.43 7.48 -12.56
CA ASP A 49 10.82 7.17 -12.32
C ASP A 49 10.99 5.79 -11.65
N LYS A 50 12.22 5.33 -11.58
CA LYS A 50 12.54 4.01 -10.98
C LYS A 50 12.02 3.90 -9.56
N GLN A 51 12.22 4.92 -8.74
CA GLN A 51 11.84 4.93 -7.33
C GLN A 51 10.31 4.83 -7.16
N SER A 52 9.56 5.57 -7.95
CA SER A 52 8.08 5.53 -7.92
C SER A 52 7.56 4.16 -8.32
N ILE A 53 8.15 3.54 -9.35
CA ILE A 53 7.77 2.19 -9.79
C ILE A 53 8.18 1.14 -8.76
N GLU A 54 9.38 1.24 -8.20
CA GLU A 54 9.83 0.36 -7.13
C GLU A 54 8.88 0.47 -5.93
N ASN A 55 8.54 1.65 -5.46
CA ASN A 55 7.62 1.85 -4.34
C ASN A 55 6.22 1.27 -4.60
N ALA A 56 5.70 1.39 -5.81
CA ALA A 56 4.39 0.85 -6.16
C ALA A 56 4.37 -0.69 -6.20
N ILE A 57 5.43 -1.31 -6.72
CA ILE A 57 5.55 -2.77 -6.88
C ILE A 57 6.11 -3.42 -5.62
N LEU A 58 7.02 -2.72 -4.94
CA LEU A 58 7.64 -3.19 -3.70
C LEU A 58 6.64 -3.49 -2.60
N LYS A 59 5.48 -2.85 -2.63
CA LYS A 59 4.46 -3.14 -1.62
C LYS A 59 4.15 -4.63 -1.56
N ASP A 60 3.92 -5.28 -2.71
CA ASP A 60 3.65 -6.72 -2.74
C ASP A 60 4.88 -7.54 -2.33
N VAL A 61 6.09 -7.10 -2.69
CA VAL A 61 7.35 -7.75 -2.30
C VAL A 61 7.66 -7.48 -0.82
N GLN A 62 7.45 -6.26 -0.33
CA GLN A 62 7.61 -5.92 1.09
C GLN A 62 6.67 -6.73 1.97
N LEU A 63 5.43 -6.97 1.51
CA LEU A 63 4.48 -7.85 2.19
C LEU A 63 5.02 -9.27 2.34
N PHE A 64 5.68 -9.77 1.29
CA PHE A 64 6.29 -11.08 1.29
C PHE A 64 7.42 -11.20 2.32
N TYR A 65 8.22 -10.14 2.48
CA TYR A 65 9.36 -10.12 3.41
C TYR A 65 9.06 -9.48 4.77
N LEU A 66 7.84 -9.01 5.00
CA LEU A 66 7.45 -8.28 6.21
C LEU A 66 7.77 -9.04 7.51
N PHE A 67 7.75 -10.36 7.46
CA PHE A 67 7.91 -11.23 8.63
C PHE A 67 9.31 -11.84 8.76
N TYR A 68 10.21 -11.57 7.81
CA TYR A 68 11.55 -12.14 7.82
C TYR A 68 12.43 -11.54 8.93
N GLY A 69 13.15 -12.41 9.61
CA GLY A 69 14.11 -12.00 10.64
C GLY A 69 13.50 -11.52 11.96
N ILE A 70 12.18 -11.55 12.11
CA ILE A 70 11.50 -11.16 13.34
C ILE A 70 11.33 -12.40 14.23
N LYS A 71 11.78 -12.28 15.48
CA LYS A 71 11.57 -13.33 16.49
C LYS A 71 10.21 -13.16 17.13
N LEU A 72 9.32 -14.13 16.94
CA LEU A 72 7.96 -14.11 17.46
C LEU A 72 7.76 -15.22 18.51
N HIS A 73 6.86 -14.95 19.45
CA HIS A 73 6.36 -15.92 20.41
C HIS A 73 4.85 -16.10 20.21
N ILE A 74 4.38 -17.36 20.25
CA ILE A 74 2.95 -17.67 20.03
C ILE A 74 2.10 -16.87 21.02
N GLY A 75 1.10 -16.18 20.51
CA GLY A 75 0.14 -15.44 21.31
C GLY A 75 0.66 -14.13 21.92
N VAL A 76 1.92 -13.75 21.67
CA VAL A 76 2.51 -12.51 22.19
C VAL A 76 2.65 -11.50 21.04
N PRO A 77 1.90 -10.40 21.03
CA PRO A 77 2.03 -9.38 20.00
C PRO A 77 3.35 -8.63 20.12
N VAL A 78 3.94 -8.29 18.98
CA VAL A 78 5.03 -7.32 18.86
C VAL A 78 4.42 -6.02 18.36
N GLU A 79 4.36 -5.03 19.23
CA GLU A 79 3.79 -3.71 18.94
C GLU A 79 4.89 -2.69 18.71
N GLN A 80 4.73 -1.87 17.68
CA GLN A 80 5.68 -0.82 17.34
C GLN A 80 4.94 0.39 16.78
N GLN A 81 5.46 1.58 17.07
CA GLN A 81 5.11 2.79 16.35
C GLN A 81 6.17 3.03 15.28
N ILE A 82 5.74 3.20 14.05
CA ILE A 82 6.63 3.44 12.91
C ILE A 82 6.26 4.72 12.18
N ASP A 83 7.28 5.39 11.67
CA ASP A 83 7.12 6.53 10.78
C ASP A 83 7.23 6.02 9.33
N THR A 84 6.12 6.07 8.60
CA THR A 84 6.10 5.73 7.18
C THR A 84 6.39 6.98 6.36
N GLY A 85 7.41 6.96 5.52
CA GLY A 85 7.81 8.14 4.76
C GLY A 85 6.76 8.55 3.72
N SER A 86 6.38 9.83 3.75
CA SER A 86 5.71 10.51 2.63
C SER A 86 6.59 11.64 2.16
N SER A 87 6.89 11.68 0.85
CA SER A 87 7.63 12.79 0.25
C SER A 87 6.85 14.09 0.23
N LEU A 88 5.53 14.03 0.40
CA LEU A 88 4.65 15.20 0.28
C LEU A 88 4.39 15.90 1.62
N THR A 89 4.28 15.16 2.71
CA THR A 89 3.81 15.70 4.00
C THR A 89 4.73 15.44 5.18
N GLY A 90 5.87 14.77 4.94
CA GLY A 90 6.73 14.26 6.00
C GLY A 90 6.28 12.89 6.51
N PRO A 91 6.76 12.44 7.67
CA PRO A 91 6.47 11.11 8.18
C PRO A 91 4.99 10.97 8.56
N ILE A 92 4.39 9.86 8.14
CA ILE A 92 3.06 9.43 8.54
C ILE A 92 3.24 8.45 9.69
N LYS A 93 2.73 8.79 10.85
CA LYS A 93 2.79 7.92 12.03
C LYS A 93 1.79 6.79 11.91
N SER A 94 2.20 5.59 12.29
CA SER A 94 1.32 4.43 12.35
C SER A 94 1.69 3.52 13.51
N ASP A 95 0.67 2.94 14.13
CA ASP A 95 0.82 1.89 15.13
C ASP A 95 0.71 0.54 14.44
N THR A 96 1.62 -0.37 14.75
CA THR A 96 1.67 -1.71 14.16
C THR A 96 1.62 -2.78 15.23
N SER A 97 0.99 -3.89 14.92
CA SER A 97 0.95 -5.08 15.77
C SER A 97 1.17 -6.32 14.91
N LEU A 98 2.15 -7.13 15.26
CA LEU A 98 2.50 -8.38 14.62
C LEU A 98 2.32 -9.53 15.60
N LEU A 99 1.54 -10.54 15.23
CA LEU A 99 1.19 -11.65 16.11
C LEU A 99 1.35 -13.01 15.40
N LEU A 100 2.12 -13.90 16.01
CA LEU A 100 2.12 -15.32 15.67
C LEU A 100 0.94 -15.99 16.36
N THR A 101 -0.10 -16.34 15.58
CA THR A 101 -1.37 -16.84 16.13
C THR A 101 -1.39 -18.35 16.34
N ASN A 102 -0.70 -19.10 15.48
CA ASN A 102 -0.68 -20.55 15.52
C ASN A 102 0.60 -21.12 14.91
N VAL A 103 1.04 -22.29 15.38
CA VAL A 103 2.09 -23.11 14.78
C VAL A 103 1.59 -24.55 14.71
N ASP A 104 1.58 -25.14 13.52
CA ASP A 104 1.29 -26.55 13.31
C ASP A 104 2.58 -27.26 12.91
N PHE A 105 3.14 -28.02 13.87
CA PHE A 105 4.38 -28.77 13.67
C PHE A 105 4.18 -30.04 12.83
N ASN A 106 2.95 -30.53 12.68
CA ASN A 106 2.69 -31.73 11.88
C ASN A 106 2.62 -31.39 10.39
N GLU A 107 1.99 -30.26 10.09
CA GLU A 107 1.81 -29.75 8.72
C GLU A 107 2.88 -28.75 8.30
N ASN A 108 3.86 -28.47 9.18
CA ASN A 108 4.98 -27.56 8.93
C ASN A 108 4.58 -26.15 8.51
N PHE A 109 3.53 -25.59 9.12
CA PHE A 109 3.12 -24.23 8.86
C PHE A 109 2.88 -23.44 10.14
N TYR A 110 2.86 -22.11 9.99
CA TYR A 110 2.48 -21.17 11.03
C TYR A 110 1.65 -20.02 10.47
N ASN A 111 0.80 -19.43 11.32
CA ASN A 111 -0.06 -18.32 10.95
C ASN A 111 0.38 -17.04 11.65
N ILE A 112 0.48 -15.97 10.86
CA ILE A 112 0.83 -14.63 11.34
C ILE A 112 -0.29 -13.68 10.95
N THR A 113 -0.59 -12.75 11.87
CA THR A 113 -1.42 -11.58 11.56
C THR A 113 -0.60 -10.31 11.78
N TYR A 114 -0.82 -9.33 10.93
CA TYR A 114 -0.25 -8.00 11.06
C TYR A 114 -1.34 -6.96 10.90
N TYR A 115 -1.28 -5.97 11.74
CA TYR A 115 -2.15 -4.80 11.72
C TYR A 115 -1.30 -3.54 11.65
N GLN A 116 -1.74 -2.55 10.87
CA GLN A 116 -1.18 -1.21 10.83
C GLN A 116 -2.31 -0.18 10.78
N GLY A 117 -2.45 0.60 11.84
CA GLY A 117 -3.35 1.74 11.91
C GLY A 117 -2.60 3.04 11.71
N PHE A 118 -3.05 3.90 10.83
CA PHE A 118 -2.41 5.17 10.54
C PHE A 118 -3.03 6.29 11.38
N ASP A 119 -2.18 7.19 11.88
CA ASP A 119 -2.62 8.35 12.62
C ASP A 119 -3.51 9.28 11.79
N THR A 120 -4.70 9.57 12.31
CA THR A 120 -5.72 10.37 11.61
C THR A 120 -5.23 11.78 11.27
N GLU A 121 -4.45 12.42 12.15
CA GLU A 121 -3.90 13.76 11.90
C GLU A 121 -2.92 13.75 10.73
N SER A 122 -2.06 12.72 10.65
CA SER A 122 -1.12 12.53 9.54
C SER A 122 -1.85 12.30 8.22
N ILE A 123 -2.93 11.53 8.22
CA ILE A 123 -3.76 11.27 7.03
C ILE A 123 -4.49 12.55 6.61
N THR A 124 -5.07 13.30 7.55
CA THR A 124 -5.74 14.58 7.25
C THR A 124 -4.77 15.59 6.62
N LYS A 125 -3.55 15.69 7.13
CA LYS A 125 -2.51 16.55 6.54
C LYS A 125 -2.15 16.10 5.11
N LEU A 126 -2.04 14.81 4.87
CA LEU A 126 -1.76 14.27 3.54
C LEU A 126 -2.89 14.62 2.57
N THR A 127 -4.14 14.39 2.96
CA THR A 127 -5.32 14.71 2.14
C THR A 127 -5.37 16.20 1.80
N ALA A 128 -5.25 17.08 2.81
CA ALA A 128 -5.24 18.51 2.61
C ALA A 128 -4.09 18.98 1.68
N THR A 129 -2.91 18.36 1.78
CA THR A 129 -1.78 18.69 0.89
C THR A 129 -2.07 18.26 -0.54
N ILE A 130 -2.66 17.08 -0.76
CA ILE A 130 -3.07 16.63 -2.09
C ILE A 130 -4.12 17.56 -2.68
N GLU A 131 -5.13 17.98 -1.90
CA GLU A 131 -6.15 18.94 -2.34
C GLU A 131 -5.55 20.29 -2.75
N LEU A 132 -4.60 20.83 -1.97
CA LEU A 132 -3.89 22.06 -2.31
C LEU A 132 -3.08 21.93 -3.60
N LEU A 133 -2.40 20.80 -3.81
CA LEU A 133 -1.66 20.52 -5.04
C LEU A 133 -2.61 20.41 -6.24
N LEU A 134 -3.75 19.77 -6.09
CA LEU A 134 -4.78 19.67 -7.11
C LEU A 134 -5.38 21.06 -7.43
N ALA A 135 -5.70 21.85 -6.41
CA ALA A 135 -6.22 23.21 -6.58
C ALA A 135 -5.23 24.17 -7.27
N GLY A 136 -3.92 24.04 -6.97
CA GLY A 136 -2.87 24.84 -7.60
C GLY A 136 -2.62 24.51 -9.07
N THR A 137 -2.99 23.31 -9.52
CA THR A 137 -2.93 22.90 -10.93
C THR A 137 -4.20 23.24 -11.72
N TYR A 138 -5.25 23.67 -11.04
CA TYR A 138 -6.56 23.97 -11.60
C TYR A 138 -6.79 25.48 -11.76
N SER A 139 -6.87 25.95 -12.99
CA SER A 139 -7.37 27.31 -13.29
C SER A 139 -8.91 27.27 -13.28
N PRO A 140 -9.58 28.16 -12.49
CA PRO A 140 -11.02 28.03 -12.21
C PRO A 140 -11.92 28.54 -13.33
N GLN A 141 -11.64 28.22 -14.59
CA GLN A 141 -12.44 28.76 -15.70
C GLN A 141 -13.66 27.95 -16.12
N ASN A 142 -13.89 26.74 -15.56
CA ASN A 142 -15.04 25.91 -15.95
C ASN A 142 -15.61 25.06 -14.80
N THR A 143 -15.89 25.65 -13.66
CA THR A 143 -16.68 24.93 -12.64
C THR A 143 -18.15 25.30 -12.75
N HIS A 144 -18.93 24.48 -13.44
CA HIS A 144 -20.33 24.30 -13.10
C HIS A 144 -20.41 23.76 -11.68
N ASP A 145 -21.27 24.40 -10.85
CA ASP A 145 -21.60 24.04 -9.47
C ASP A 145 -21.89 22.52 -9.32
N SER A 146 -20.87 21.71 -9.15
CA SER A 146 -21.02 20.44 -8.47
C SER A 146 -20.64 20.71 -7.01
N GLU A 147 -21.59 20.64 -6.09
CA GLU A 147 -21.32 20.58 -4.66
C GLU A 147 -20.25 19.52 -4.42
N LYS A 148 -19.00 19.93 -4.27
CA LYS A 148 -17.94 19.06 -3.79
C LYS A 148 -18.32 18.70 -2.36
N LYS A 149 -18.85 17.51 -2.17
CA LYS A 149 -18.87 16.90 -0.83
C LYS A 149 -17.41 16.64 -0.50
N ASP A 150 -16.89 17.39 0.45
CA ASP A 150 -15.58 17.11 1.05
C ASP A 150 -15.67 15.70 1.65
N VAL A 151 -14.98 14.75 1.05
CA VAL A 151 -14.94 13.38 1.55
C VAL A 151 -13.83 13.32 2.60
N GLU A 152 -14.22 13.44 3.86
CA GLU A 152 -13.29 13.35 4.99
C GLU A 152 -12.91 11.89 5.25
N VAL A 153 -11.60 11.59 5.23
CA VAL A 153 -11.05 10.28 5.60
C VAL A 153 -10.93 10.23 7.11
N GLN A 154 -11.66 9.32 7.75
CA GLN A 154 -11.70 9.14 9.20
C GLN A 154 -10.74 8.08 9.72
N GLY A 155 -10.30 7.16 8.86
CA GLY A 155 -9.38 6.10 9.23
C GLY A 155 -8.74 5.44 8.04
N PHE A 156 -7.56 4.90 8.27
CA PHE A 156 -6.79 4.15 7.29
C PHE A 156 -6.09 3.00 8.00
N GLU A 157 -6.40 1.78 7.62
CA GLU A 157 -5.94 0.58 8.29
C GLU A 157 -5.54 -0.49 7.29
N ASP A 158 -4.44 -1.17 7.56
CA ASP A 158 -3.96 -2.32 6.79
C ASP A 158 -3.97 -3.57 7.67
N PHE A 159 -4.54 -4.66 7.18
CA PHE A 159 -4.60 -5.95 7.83
C PHE A 159 -3.94 -7.02 6.95
N TYR A 160 -3.13 -7.87 7.58
CA TYR A 160 -2.51 -9.01 6.92
C TYR A 160 -2.80 -10.28 7.70
N GLU A 161 -3.08 -11.32 6.94
CA GLU A 161 -3.10 -12.70 7.42
C GLU A 161 -2.20 -13.52 6.51
N ALA A 162 -1.23 -14.23 7.08
CA ALA A 162 -0.33 -15.08 6.32
C ALA A 162 -0.28 -16.49 6.93
N THR A 163 -0.40 -17.50 6.08
CA THR A 163 -0.02 -18.86 6.37
C THR A 163 1.34 -19.09 5.75
N MET A 164 2.33 -19.37 6.58
CA MET A 164 3.72 -19.50 6.19
C MET A 164 4.16 -20.96 6.38
N HIS A 165 4.89 -21.49 5.42
CA HIS A 165 5.61 -22.76 5.60
C HIS A 165 6.81 -22.56 6.54
N ASP A 166 7.25 -23.60 7.23
CA ASP A 166 8.39 -23.55 8.16
C ASP A 166 9.70 -23.12 7.49
N SER A 167 9.84 -23.34 6.17
CA SER A 167 10.95 -22.80 5.36
C SER A 167 10.94 -21.30 5.18
N GLY A 168 9.91 -20.60 5.69
CA GLY A 168 9.75 -19.15 5.56
C GLY A 168 9.00 -18.69 4.30
N TRP A 169 8.54 -19.61 3.44
CA TRP A 169 7.75 -19.25 2.26
C TRP A 169 6.27 -19.10 2.61
N PRO A 170 5.58 -18.07 2.10
CA PRO A 170 4.14 -17.94 2.27
C PRO A 170 3.41 -18.95 1.40
N LEU A 171 2.54 -19.74 2.03
CA LEU A 171 1.58 -20.61 1.35
C LEU A 171 0.38 -19.78 0.88
N LYS A 172 -0.05 -18.84 1.72
CA LYS A 172 -1.15 -17.94 1.44
C LYS A 172 -0.97 -16.64 2.20
N MET A 173 -1.25 -15.53 1.56
CA MET A 173 -1.29 -14.21 2.16
C MET A 173 -2.57 -13.49 1.74
N ILE A 174 -3.23 -12.86 2.70
CA ILE A 174 -4.39 -12.01 2.47
C ILE A 174 -4.06 -10.63 3.03
N TYR A 175 -4.17 -9.64 2.19
CA TYR A 175 -4.06 -8.24 2.57
C TYR A 175 -5.41 -7.56 2.38
N ASN A 176 -5.83 -6.81 3.39
CA ASN A 176 -7.00 -5.96 3.33
C ASN A 176 -6.59 -4.55 3.77
N ARG A 177 -6.92 -3.57 2.94
CA ARG A 177 -6.84 -2.15 3.30
C ARG A 177 -8.24 -1.62 3.47
N VAL A 178 -8.49 -0.97 4.59
CA VAL A 178 -9.76 -0.33 4.90
C VAL A 178 -9.54 1.18 5.01
N ILE A 179 -10.25 1.93 4.18
CA ILE A 179 -10.29 3.39 4.25
C ILE A 179 -11.69 3.75 4.73
N SER A 180 -11.79 4.28 5.93
CA SER A 180 -13.05 4.73 6.52
C SER A 180 -13.29 6.18 6.15
N LEU A 181 -14.44 6.44 5.54
CA LEU A 181 -14.87 7.76 5.09
C LEU A 181 -15.99 8.28 6.02
N GLN A 182 -16.30 9.56 5.89
CA GLN A 182 -17.45 10.17 6.55
C GLN A 182 -18.74 9.39 6.23
N ASP A 183 -19.71 9.43 7.13
CA ASP A 183 -21.01 8.74 6.99
C ASP A 183 -20.95 7.20 7.00
N SER A 184 -19.96 6.61 7.67
CA SER A 184 -19.78 5.15 7.80
C SER A 184 -19.53 4.42 6.47
N ASN A 185 -19.18 5.13 5.42
CA ASN A 185 -18.73 4.54 4.17
C ASN A 185 -17.32 4.00 4.31
N GLN A 186 -17.02 2.90 3.63
CA GLN A 186 -15.69 2.30 3.61
C GLN A 186 -15.30 1.94 2.18
N VAL A 187 -14.02 2.15 1.87
CA VAL A 187 -13.38 1.59 0.67
C VAL A 187 -12.49 0.44 1.13
N ILE A 188 -12.70 -0.74 0.58
CA ILE A 188 -11.93 -1.93 0.93
C ILE A 188 -11.16 -2.40 -0.29
N GLU A 189 -9.83 -2.44 -0.17
CA GLU A 189 -8.95 -3.11 -1.12
C GLU A 189 -8.56 -4.47 -0.54
N ARG A 190 -8.74 -5.54 -1.31
CA ARG A 190 -8.32 -6.88 -0.92
C ARG A 190 -7.40 -7.49 -1.96
N ARG A 191 -6.27 -8.02 -1.50
CA ARG A 191 -5.33 -8.80 -2.32
C ARG A 191 -5.13 -10.18 -1.71
N THR A 192 -5.03 -11.18 -2.55
CA THR A 192 -4.69 -12.54 -2.12
C THR A 192 -3.53 -13.04 -2.96
N ILE A 193 -2.50 -13.52 -2.28
CA ILE A 193 -1.35 -14.18 -2.89
C ILE A 193 -1.38 -15.62 -2.41
N THR A 194 -1.31 -16.58 -3.33
CA THR A 194 -1.29 -18.01 -3.01
C THR A 194 -0.14 -18.65 -3.77
N LEU A 195 0.64 -19.49 -3.10
CA LEU A 195 1.63 -20.32 -3.76
C LEU A 195 0.88 -21.32 -4.65
N LEU A 196 1.24 -21.35 -5.92
CA LEU A 196 0.74 -22.38 -6.85
C LEU A 196 1.71 -23.57 -6.80
N GLU A 197 1.15 -24.78 -6.61
CA GLU A 197 1.88 -26.04 -6.70
C GLU A 197 2.35 -26.33 -8.13
#